data_3ef60dee337fd35e140c56b4a2bf7e03
#
_entry.id   3ef60dee337fd35e140c56b4a2bf7e03
#
_cell.length_a   1.000
_cell.length_b   1.000
_cell.length_c   1.000
_cell.angle_alpha   90.00
_cell.angle_beta   90.00
_cell.angle_gamma   90.00
#
_symmetry.space_group_name_H-M   'P 1'
#
loop_
_entity.id
_entity.type
_entity.pdbx_description
1 polymer ?
#
loop_
_entity_poly.entity_id
_entity_poly.type
_entity_poly.pdbx_seq_one_letter_code
_entity_poly.pdbx_strand_id
1 'polypeptide(L)'
;MRRRCYYSCVIIGFMLIASACSTGKKAFTPAHKYSADQLHSDFRLLREILEKFHPSLYWYTPKDSMDYYFNKYDAAITDSMTQQQFGFRILAPLTTRIRCGHTSFNYSKRYNTYMSGIQLPSFPLYMKIWNDTAVITTNLNHDDSILKRGVLVTGINGFSNRQIIDSLFQFMPADGYAENVNYIRLSAAFPYYHRNIFGLSRKYLVSYIDSLGRPASTIVPWFDPYVDTLQKIPQPKIAEPGRKRLKKENKPGGIVIHPVA
;
A
#
# COMPACT_ATOMS: atom_id res chain seq x y z
N MET A 1 -20.32 5.40 66.04
CA MET A 1 -19.04 5.67 65.37
C MET A 1 -18.51 4.49 64.53
N ARG A 2 -18.55 3.24 65.00
CA ARG A 2 -18.00 2.07 64.29
C ARG A 2 -18.62 1.79 62.90
N ARG A 3 -19.94 1.95 62.71
CA ARG A 3 -20.61 1.69 61.42
C ARG A 3 -20.23 2.67 60.28
N ARG A 4 -19.98 3.94 60.58
CA ARG A 4 -19.56 4.95 59.60
C ARG A 4 -18.15 4.67 59.07
N CYS A 5 -17.25 4.19 59.93
CA CYS A 5 -15.88 3.82 59.52
C CYS A 5 -15.86 2.63 58.54
N TYR A 6 -16.77 1.64 58.74
CA TYR A 6 -16.89 0.45 57.90
C TYR A 6 -17.33 0.78 56.44
N TYR A 7 -18.33 1.66 56.30
CA TYR A 7 -18.79 2.10 54.97
C TYR A 7 -17.73 2.93 54.24
N SER A 8 -16.98 3.77 54.95
CA SER A 8 -15.89 4.53 54.36
C SER A 8 -14.75 3.61 53.85
N CYS A 9 -14.38 2.59 54.59
CA CYS A 9 -13.37 1.61 54.18
C CYS A 9 -13.83 0.78 52.98
N VAL A 10 -15.12 0.39 52.91
CA VAL A 10 -15.69 -0.36 51.78
C VAL A 10 -15.76 0.49 50.51
N ILE A 11 -16.13 1.78 50.61
CA ILE A 11 -16.18 2.70 49.49
C ILE A 11 -14.77 2.98 48.94
N ILE A 12 -13.76 3.16 49.80
CA ILE A 12 -12.37 3.37 49.40
C ILE A 12 -11.81 2.10 48.75
N GLY A 13 -12.12 0.91 49.27
CA GLY A 13 -11.76 -0.37 48.65
C GLY A 13 -12.38 -0.56 47.27
N PHE A 14 -13.64 -0.15 47.08
CA PHE A 14 -14.32 -0.24 45.77
C PHE A 14 -13.75 0.76 44.75
N MET A 15 -13.35 1.97 45.17
CA MET A 15 -12.68 2.96 44.33
C MET A 15 -11.28 2.51 43.88
N LEU A 16 -10.53 1.79 44.73
CA LEU A 16 -9.21 1.26 44.37
C LEU A 16 -9.29 0.12 43.35
N ILE A 17 -10.35 -0.70 43.40
CA ILE A 17 -10.57 -1.78 42.44
C ILE A 17 -11.01 -1.22 41.08
N ALA A 18 -11.79 -0.13 41.03
CA ALA A 18 -12.20 0.51 39.79
C ALA A 18 -11.05 1.18 39.03
N SER A 19 -9.98 1.59 39.74
CA SER A 19 -8.79 2.20 39.10
C SER A 19 -7.83 1.20 38.47
N ALA A 20 -7.95 -0.09 38.79
CA ALA A 20 -7.00 -1.13 38.30
C ALA A 20 -7.32 -1.66 36.89
N CYS A 21 -8.45 -1.32 36.30
CA CYS A 21 -8.87 -1.83 34.98
C CYS A 21 -8.64 -0.87 33.80
N SER A 22 -7.83 0.15 33.94
CA SER A 22 -7.37 0.94 32.81
C SER A 22 -6.12 0.30 32.20
N THR A 23 -6.25 -0.88 31.61
CA THR A 23 -5.29 -1.37 30.62
C THR A 23 -5.38 -0.44 29.43
N GLY A 24 -4.62 0.64 29.45
CA GLY A 24 -4.49 1.54 28.31
C GLY A 24 -4.16 0.70 27.08
N LYS A 25 -5.12 0.54 26.17
CA LYS A 25 -4.87 -0.14 24.89
C LYS A 25 -3.74 0.61 24.23
N LYS A 26 -2.54 0.01 24.20
CA LYS A 26 -1.40 0.60 23.50
C LYS A 26 -1.88 1.04 22.11
N ALA A 27 -1.66 2.32 21.79
CA ALA A 27 -2.01 2.83 20.47
C ALA A 27 -1.30 1.97 19.41
N PHE A 28 -2.03 1.58 18.37
CA PHE A 28 -1.45 0.81 17.28
C PHE A 28 -0.39 1.66 16.56
N THR A 29 0.77 1.06 16.30
CA THR A 29 1.79 1.64 15.43
C THR A 29 2.27 0.59 14.43
N PRO A 30 2.37 0.91 13.13
CA PRO A 30 2.90 -0.02 12.11
C PRO A 30 4.38 -0.30 12.31
N ALA A 31 5.10 0.52 13.06
CA ALA A 31 6.51 0.33 13.41
C ALA A 31 6.73 -0.70 14.53
N HIS A 32 5.64 -1.18 15.18
CA HIS A 32 5.76 -2.22 16.20
C HIS A 32 6.38 -3.49 15.61
N LYS A 33 7.44 -3.99 16.25
CA LYS A 33 8.09 -5.24 15.91
C LYS A 33 7.64 -6.35 16.86
N TYR A 34 7.30 -7.47 16.29
CA TYR A 34 7.02 -8.72 17.00
C TYR A 34 8.33 -9.53 17.13
N SER A 35 8.54 -10.20 18.25
CA SER A 35 9.73 -11.03 18.43
C SER A 35 9.75 -12.22 17.47
N ALA A 36 10.93 -12.76 17.17
CA ALA A 36 11.06 -13.94 16.33
C ALA A 36 10.23 -15.12 16.88
N ASP A 37 10.22 -15.35 18.20
CA ASP A 37 9.45 -16.42 18.84
C ASP A 37 7.93 -16.27 18.62
N GLN A 38 7.40 -15.03 18.71
CA GLN A 38 6.00 -14.76 18.41
C GLN A 38 5.69 -15.06 16.94
N LEU A 39 6.55 -14.60 16.03
CA LEU A 39 6.37 -14.82 14.59
C LEU A 39 6.47 -16.30 14.20
N HIS A 40 7.39 -17.05 14.78
CA HIS A 40 7.47 -18.51 14.61
C HIS A 40 6.21 -19.21 15.14
N SER A 41 5.69 -18.76 16.29
CA SER A 41 4.45 -19.32 16.85
C SER A 41 3.26 -19.07 15.94
N ASP A 42 3.11 -17.83 15.45
CA ASP A 42 2.05 -17.45 14.50
C ASP A 42 2.20 -18.21 13.17
N PHE A 43 3.42 -18.40 12.69
CA PHE A 43 3.69 -19.14 11.46
C PHE A 43 3.36 -20.63 11.59
N ARG A 44 3.70 -21.27 12.71
CA ARG A 44 3.31 -22.67 12.99
C ARG A 44 1.81 -22.83 13.03
N LEU A 45 1.11 -21.92 13.72
CA LEU A 45 -0.36 -21.91 13.74
C LEU A 45 -0.96 -21.76 12.34
N LEU A 46 -0.40 -20.85 11.53
CA LEU A 46 -0.81 -20.70 10.12
C LEU A 46 -0.64 -22.02 9.34
N ARG A 47 0.53 -22.68 9.48
CA ARG A 47 0.79 -23.97 8.83
C ARG A 47 -0.25 -25.03 9.24
N GLU A 48 -0.51 -25.20 10.52
CA GLU A 48 -1.51 -26.14 11.04
C GLU A 48 -2.92 -25.85 10.48
N ILE A 49 -3.32 -24.58 10.42
CA ILE A 49 -4.61 -24.17 9.85
C ILE A 49 -4.68 -24.51 8.37
N LEU A 50 -3.64 -24.21 7.61
CA LEU A 50 -3.60 -24.51 6.17
C LEU A 50 -3.62 -26.01 5.92
N GLU A 51 -2.81 -26.79 6.64
CA GLU A 51 -2.77 -28.26 6.49
C GLU A 51 -4.09 -28.93 6.85
N LYS A 52 -4.80 -28.42 7.86
CA LYS A 52 -6.04 -28.99 8.34
C LYS A 52 -7.28 -28.55 7.58
N PHE A 53 -7.33 -27.31 7.12
CA PHE A 53 -8.58 -26.70 6.65
C PHE A 53 -8.54 -26.17 5.21
N HIS A 54 -7.36 -26.02 4.59
CA HIS A 54 -7.27 -25.50 3.23
C HIS A 54 -7.61 -26.62 2.23
N PRO A 55 -8.70 -26.53 1.47
CA PRO A 55 -9.20 -27.66 0.67
C PRO A 55 -8.29 -28.04 -0.50
N SER A 56 -7.49 -27.12 -0.99
CA SER A 56 -6.64 -27.30 -2.18
C SER A 56 -5.15 -27.03 -1.94
N LEU A 57 -4.67 -27.19 -0.70
CA LEU A 57 -3.30 -26.86 -0.34
C LEU A 57 -2.26 -27.55 -1.22
N TYR A 58 -2.55 -28.79 -1.61
CA TYR A 58 -1.64 -29.67 -2.35
C TYR A 58 -2.06 -29.93 -3.81
N TRP A 59 -3.05 -29.19 -4.35
CA TRP A 59 -3.54 -29.45 -5.70
C TRP A 59 -2.55 -29.09 -6.79
N TYR A 60 -1.87 -27.98 -6.65
CA TYR A 60 -0.91 -27.48 -7.65
C TYR A 60 0.53 -27.58 -7.19
N THR A 61 0.74 -27.65 -5.89
CA THR A 61 2.06 -27.78 -5.27
C THR A 61 2.04 -29.01 -4.40
N PRO A 62 2.76 -30.08 -4.77
CA PRO A 62 2.80 -31.32 -4.01
C PRO A 62 3.22 -31.11 -2.55
N LYS A 63 2.83 -32.04 -1.68
CA LYS A 63 3.08 -31.94 -0.23
C LYS A 63 4.54 -31.69 0.10
N ASP A 64 5.46 -32.46 -0.50
CA ASP A 64 6.90 -32.33 -0.23
C ASP A 64 7.44 -30.94 -0.60
N SER A 65 6.93 -30.38 -1.70
CA SER A 65 7.26 -29.00 -2.11
C SER A 65 6.67 -27.96 -1.15
N MET A 66 5.45 -28.17 -0.66
CA MET A 66 4.86 -27.27 0.33
C MET A 66 5.58 -27.34 1.67
N ASP A 67 5.97 -28.54 2.12
CA ASP A 67 6.79 -28.75 3.32
C ASP A 67 8.13 -28.03 3.20
N TYR A 68 8.77 -28.11 2.03
CA TYR A 68 9.98 -27.34 1.75
C TYR A 68 9.72 -25.82 1.88
N TYR A 69 8.63 -25.29 1.32
CA TYR A 69 8.32 -23.88 1.43
C TYR A 69 7.96 -23.45 2.84
N PHE A 70 7.21 -24.24 3.59
CA PHE A 70 6.97 -23.98 5.01
C PHE A 70 8.27 -23.87 5.79
N ASN A 71 9.16 -24.86 5.65
CA ASN A 71 10.45 -24.86 6.34
C ASN A 71 11.34 -23.67 5.91
N LYS A 72 11.36 -23.36 4.61
CA LYS A 72 12.12 -22.23 4.06
C LYS A 72 11.67 -20.89 4.64
N TYR A 73 10.37 -20.64 4.70
CA TYR A 73 9.85 -19.36 5.17
C TYR A 73 9.85 -19.26 6.70
N ASP A 74 9.70 -20.36 7.42
CA ASP A 74 9.92 -20.39 8.87
C ASP A 74 11.37 -20.05 9.20
N ALA A 75 12.33 -20.69 8.54
CA ALA A 75 13.76 -20.42 8.73
C ALA A 75 14.19 -18.97 8.34
N ALA A 76 13.41 -18.30 7.50
CA ALA A 76 13.64 -16.89 7.13
C ALA A 76 13.21 -15.89 8.21
N ILE A 77 12.55 -16.35 9.29
CA ILE A 77 12.22 -15.55 10.46
C ILE A 77 13.43 -15.54 11.39
N THR A 78 14.40 -14.66 11.13
CA THR A 78 15.68 -14.64 11.86
C THR A 78 15.73 -13.57 12.96
N ASP A 79 14.79 -12.61 12.97
CA ASP A 79 14.76 -11.49 13.91
C ASP A 79 13.34 -10.94 14.06
N SER A 80 13.18 -9.96 14.94
CA SER A 80 11.92 -9.26 15.11
C SER A 80 11.52 -8.50 13.84
N MET A 81 10.25 -8.60 13.44
CA MET A 81 9.72 -7.97 12.24
C MET A 81 8.48 -7.15 12.53
N THR A 82 8.27 -6.08 11.77
CA THR A 82 6.97 -5.40 11.73
C THR A 82 5.94 -6.28 11.01
N GLN A 83 4.64 -5.99 11.18
CA GLN A 83 3.58 -6.66 10.44
C GLN A 83 3.80 -6.59 8.92
N GLN A 84 4.29 -5.46 8.42
CA GLN A 84 4.59 -5.29 6.99
C GLN A 84 5.74 -6.19 6.54
N GLN A 85 6.82 -6.24 7.31
CA GLN A 85 7.97 -7.09 6.98
C GLN A 85 7.60 -8.57 6.98
N PHE A 86 6.91 -9.03 8.03
CA PHE A 86 6.44 -10.41 8.12
C PHE A 86 5.49 -10.77 6.97
N GLY A 87 4.53 -9.87 6.68
CA GLY A 87 3.59 -10.05 5.58
C GLY A 87 4.26 -10.19 4.22
N PHE A 88 5.15 -9.27 3.85
CA PHE A 88 5.77 -9.30 2.52
C PHE A 88 6.97 -10.23 2.39
N ARG A 89 7.76 -10.46 3.45
CA ARG A 89 8.92 -11.33 3.33
C ARG A 89 8.59 -12.82 3.52
N ILE A 90 7.55 -13.12 4.30
CA ILE A 90 7.21 -14.47 4.72
C ILE A 90 5.86 -14.91 4.16
N LEU A 91 4.76 -14.20 4.49
CA LEU A 91 3.41 -14.69 4.21
C LEU A 91 2.99 -14.55 2.75
N ALA A 92 3.24 -13.41 2.11
CA ALA A 92 2.84 -13.19 0.73
C ALA A 92 3.52 -14.17 -0.25
N PRO A 93 4.86 -14.38 -0.20
CA PRO A 93 5.48 -15.37 -1.08
C PRO A 93 5.10 -16.81 -0.73
N LEU A 94 4.83 -17.14 0.54
CA LEU A 94 4.32 -18.47 0.91
C LEU A 94 2.95 -18.73 0.29
N THR A 95 1.99 -17.78 0.43
CA THR A 95 0.62 -17.96 -0.10
C THR A 95 0.62 -18.10 -1.62
N THR A 96 1.56 -17.47 -2.32
CA THR A 96 1.73 -17.63 -3.78
C THR A 96 2.09 -19.08 -4.15
N ARG A 97 2.79 -19.81 -3.28
CA ARG A 97 3.16 -21.22 -3.53
C ARG A 97 1.98 -22.17 -3.44
N ILE A 98 0.91 -21.81 -2.74
CA ILE A 98 -0.34 -22.58 -2.67
C ILE A 98 -1.05 -22.61 -4.03
N ARG A 99 -0.86 -21.57 -4.86
CA ARG A 99 -1.51 -21.41 -6.16
C ARG A 99 -3.03 -21.41 -6.07
N CYS A 100 -3.56 -20.75 -5.02
CA CYS A 100 -4.98 -20.50 -4.84
C CYS A 100 -5.20 -18.98 -4.76
N GLY A 101 -5.92 -18.42 -5.74
CA GLY A 101 -6.19 -16.98 -5.84
C GLY A 101 -7.05 -16.43 -4.70
N HIS A 102 -7.70 -17.31 -3.94
CA HIS A 102 -8.49 -16.98 -2.75
C HIS A 102 -7.66 -16.96 -1.45
N THR A 103 -6.40 -17.38 -1.51
CA THR A 103 -5.48 -17.42 -0.36
C THR A 103 -4.40 -16.39 -0.54
N SER A 104 -4.49 -15.28 0.18
CA SER A 104 -3.55 -14.17 0.09
C SER A 104 -3.27 -13.57 1.47
N PHE A 105 -2.10 -12.95 1.60
CA PHE A 105 -1.82 -12.12 2.76
C PHE A 105 -2.62 -10.81 2.71
N ASN A 106 -3.27 -10.48 3.82
CA ASN A 106 -3.92 -9.19 4.04
C ASN A 106 -3.49 -8.61 5.39
N TYR A 107 -3.34 -7.29 5.43
CA TYR A 107 -3.04 -6.62 6.69
C TYR A 107 -4.19 -6.70 7.69
N SER A 108 -3.86 -6.61 8.98
CA SER A 108 -4.87 -6.53 10.03
C SER A 108 -5.77 -5.31 9.85
N LYS A 109 -7.01 -5.39 10.36
CA LYS A 109 -7.95 -4.26 10.36
C LYS A 109 -7.34 -3.00 11.01
N ARG A 110 -6.58 -3.17 12.09
CA ARG A 110 -5.90 -2.04 12.78
C ARG A 110 -4.86 -1.37 11.89
N TYR A 111 -4.07 -2.16 11.16
CA TYR A 111 -3.11 -1.63 10.20
C TYR A 111 -3.80 -0.85 9.09
N ASN A 112 -4.82 -1.44 8.47
CA ASN A 112 -5.56 -0.80 7.39
C ASN A 112 -6.25 0.50 7.85
N THR A 113 -6.87 0.51 9.04
CA THR A 113 -7.47 1.71 9.62
C THR A 113 -6.43 2.80 9.88
N TYR A 114 -5.24 2.45 10.40
CA TYR A 114 -4.17 3.42 10.62
C TYR A 114 -3.67 4.00 9.29
N MET A 115 -3.45 3.15 8.29
CA MET A 115 -2.90 3.54 6.99
C MET A 115 -3.90 4.28 6.09
N SER A 116 -5.20 4.13 6.31
CA SER A 116 -6.24 4.74 5.45
C SER A 116 -6.22 6.28 5.43
N GLY A 117 -5.69 6.90 6.50
CA GLY A 117 -5.50 8.35 6.60
C GLY A 117 -4.13 8.86 6.15
N ILE A 118 -3.24 7.96 5.69
CA ILE A 118 -1.85 8.30 5.37
C ILE A 118 -1.61 8.13 3.88
N GLN A 119 -1.26 9.22 3.22
CA GLN A 119 -0.78 9.17 1.85
C GLN A 119 0.75 9.00 1.86
N LEU A 120 1.22 7.91 1.27
CA LEU A 120 2.66 7.63 1.22
C LEU A 120 3.21 8.03 -0.15
N PRO A 121 4.46 8.51 -0.21
CA PRO A 121 5.17 8.65 -1.47
C PRO A 121 5.20 7.33 -2.24
N SER A 122 5.24 7.41 -3.57
CA SER A 122 5.19 6.23 -4.42
C SER A 122 5.98 6.39 -5.71
N PHE A 123 6.17 5.27 -6.42
CA PHE A 123 6.57 5.30 -7.82
C PHE A 123 5.53 6.09 -8.62
N PRO A 124 5.92 7.04 -9.52
CA PRO A 124 4.99 8.01 -10.07
C PRO A 124 4.11 7.48 -11.21
N LEU A 125 4.45 6.34 -11.82
CA LEU A 125 3.78 5.88 -13.04
C LEU A 125 2.81 4.73 -12.77
N TYR A 126 1.56 4.91 -13.20
CA TYR A 126 0.63 3.80 -13.45
C TYR A 126 0.79 3.32 -14.88
N MET A 127 0.78 2.02 -15.07
CA MET A 127 1.03 1.40 -16.38
C MET A 127 0.03 0.29 -16.66
N LYS A 128 -0.38 0.16 -17.91
CA LYS A 128 -1.00 -1.08 -18.40
C LYS A 128 0.11 -2.06 -18.71
N ILE A 129 0.02 -3.23 -18.09
CA ILE A 129 1.06 -4.27 -18.20
C ILE A 129 0.44 -5.55 -18.74
N TRP A 130 1.09 -6.15 -19.72
CA TRP A 130 0.79 -7.48 -20.23
C TRP A 130 2.05 -8.09 -20.83
N ASN A 131 2.33 -9.33 -20.49
CA ASN A 131 3.60 -9.97 -20.81
C ASN A 131 4.77 -9.06 -20.39
N ASP A 132 5.71 -8.79 -21.26
CA ASP A 132 6.87 -7.92 -21.00
C ASP A 132 6.64 -6.45 -21.38
N THR A 133 5.41 -6.10 -21.75
CA THR A 133 5.04 -4.77 -22.22
C THR A 133 4.46 -3.94 -21.09
N ALA A 134 4.92 -2.70 -20.92
CA ALA A 134 4.40 -1.74 -19.98
C ALA A 134 4.19 -0.38 -20.65
N VAL A 135 2.94 0.11 -20.67
CA VAL A 135 2.57 1.40 -21.27
C VAL A 135 1.99 2.32 -20.21
N ILE A 136 2.48 3.53 -20.12
CA ILE A 136 2.02 4.53 -19.15
C ILE A 136 0.55 4.85 -19.37
N THR A 137 -0.25 4.70 -18.34
CA THR A 137 -1.66 5.14 -18.31
C THR A 137 -1.84 6.45 -17.57
N THR A 138 -1.03 6.69 -16.54
CA THR A 138 -1.05 7.92 -15.75
C THR A 138 0.35 8.18 -15.18
N ASN A 139 0.81 9.42 -15.27
CA ASN A 139 1.96 9.92 -14.53
C ASN A 139 1.45 10.88 -13.46
N LEU A 140 1.75 10.60 -12.20
CA LEU A 140 1.36 11.43 -11.06
C LEU A 140 2.15 12.75 -11.02
N ASN A 141 3.36 12.79 -11.60
CA ASN A 141 4.14 14.01 -11.81
C ASN A 141 3.64 14.69 -13.10
N HIS A 142 2.60 15.49 -13.00
CA HIS A 142 1.86 16.06 -14.13
C HIS A 142 2.71 16.98 -15.02
N ASP A 143 3.77 17.58 -14.48
CA ASP A 143 4.69 18.48 -15.22
C ASP A 143 5.74 17.72 -16.04
N ASP A 144 5.80 16.40 -15.93
CA ASP A 144 6.72 15.59 -16.74
C ASP A 144 6.30 15.60 -18.22
N SER A 145 7.15 16.21 -19.04
CA SER A 145 6.90 16.36 -20.47
C SER A 145 7.31 15.10 -21.30
N ILE A 146 8.04 14.17 -20.69
CA ILE A 146 8.62 13.01 -21.36
C ILE A 146 7.74 11.77 -21.16
N LEU A 147 7.50 11.37 -19.90
CA LEU A 147 6.81 10.15 -19.56
C LEU A 147 5.29 10.35 -19.51
N LYS A 148 4.72 10.66 -20.67
CA LYS A 148 3.28 10.89 -20.82
C LYS A 148 2.53 9.57 -21.04
N ARG A 149 1.20 9.64 -20.93
CA ARG A 149 0.30 8.54 -21.30
C ARG A 149 0.61 8.05 -22.72
N GLY A 150 0.71 6.72 -22.85
CA GLY A 150 1.00 6.05 -24.12
C GLY A 150 2.48 5.75 -24.35
N VAL A 151 3.41 6.29 -23.56
CA VAL A 151 4.83 5.97 -23.67
C VAL A 151 5.08 4.53 -23.24
N LEU A 152 5.85 3.79 -24.04
CA LEU A 152 6.29 2.44 -23.76
C LEU A 152 7.51 2.46 -22.84
N VAL A 153 7.35 1.95 -21.62
CA VAL A 153 8.43 1.75 -20.65
C VAL A 153 9.08 0.40 -20.93
N THR A 154 10.41 0.35 -20.93
CA THR A 154 11.20 -0.87 -21.17
C THR A 154 11.94 -1.36 -19.93
N GLY A 155 12.07 -0.53 -18.90
CA GLY A 155 12.70 -0.92 -17.65
C GLY A 155 12.73 0.20 -16.61
N ILE A 156 13.05 -0.17 -15.36
CA ILE A 156 13.16 0.73 -14.21
C ILE A 156 14.43 0.36 -13.42
N ASN A 157 15.27 1.34 -13.13
CA ASN A 157 16.50 1.18 -12.35
C ASN A 157 17.43 0.06 -12.86
N GLY A 158 17.50 -0.12 -14.18
CA GLY A 158 18.32 -1.14 -14.82
C GLY A 158 17.70 -2.53 -14.92
N PHE A 159 16.53 -2.75 -14.32
CA PHE A 159 15.76 -3.98 -14.47
C PHE A 159 14.83 -3.88 -15.67
N SER A 160 14.80 -4.92 -16.52
CA SER A 160 13.81 -5.03 -17.60
C SER A 160 12.39 -5.26 -17.03
N ASN A 161 11.37 -4.98 -17.85
CA ASN A 161 9.98 -5.24 -17.46
C ASN A 161 9.78 -6.71 -17.05
N ARG A 162 10.37 -7.66 -17.77
CA ARG A 162 10.32 -9.08 -17.44
C ARG A 162 10.82 -9.35 -16.03
N GLN A 163 12.02 -8.86 -15.67
CA GLN A 163 12.60 -9.05 -14.36
C GLN A 163 11.74 -8.43 -13.26
N ILE A 164 11.15 -7.25 -13.52
CA ILE A 164 10.27 -6.57 -12.57
C ILE A 164 8.99 -7.39 -12.36
N ILE A 165 8.33 -7.80 -13.45
CA ILE A 165 7.07 -8.55 -13.41
C ILE A 165 7.27 -9.90 -12.73
N ASP A 166 8.29 -10.66 -13.10
CA ASP A 166 8.62 -11.96 -12.49
C ASP A 166 8.89 -11.81 -10.99
N SER A 167 9.56 -10.73 -10.58
CA SER A 167 9.79 -10.44 -9.16
C SER A 167 8.49 -10.12 -8.43
N LEU A 168 7.60 -9.32 -9.03
CA LEU A 168 6.33 -8.93 -8.42
C LEU A 168 5.36 -10.11 -8.32
N PHE A 169 5.31 -10.97 -9.31
CA PHE A 169 4.42 -12.13 -9.35
C PHE A 169 4.72 -13.15 -8.25
N GLN A 170 5.93 -13.16 -7.70
CA GLN A 170 6.24 -14.00 -6.54
C GLN A 170 5.46 -13.64 -5.28
N PHE A 171 4.78 -12.50 -5.25
CA PHE A 171 3.99 -12.00 -4.12
C PHE A 171 2.50 -11.90 -4.44
N MET A 172 2.09 -12.37 -5.63
CA MET A 172 0.73 -12.22 -6.15
C MET A 172 0.12 -13.59 -6.42
N PRO A 173 -0.68 -14.16 -5.50
CA PRO A 173 -1.28 -15.47 -5.71
C PRO A 173 -2.26 -15.45 -6.89
N ALA A 174 -2.27 -16.56 -7.63
CA ALA A 174 -3.18 -16.81 -8.74
C ALA A 174 -3.72 -18.25 -8.62
N ASP A 175 -4.83 -18.55 -9.31
CA ASP A 175 -5.38 -19.90 -9.36
C ASP A 175 -4.56 -20.78 -10.30
N GLY A 176 -3.93 -21.81 -9.76
CA GLY A 176 -3.08 -22.71 -10.52
C GLY A 176 -1.94 -21.96 -11.22
N TYR A 177 -1.93 -22.07 -12.55
CA TYR A 177 -0.96 -21.43 -13.43
C TYR A 177 -1.53 -20.24 -14.21
N ALA A 178 -2.74 -19.76 -13.85
CA ALA A 178 -3.45 -18.68 -14.54
C ALA A 178 -2.95 -17.30 -14.06
N GLU A 179 -1.79 -16.86 -14.50
CA GLU A 179 -1.17 -15.60 -14.10
C GLU A 179 -1.78 -14.35 -14.75
N ASN A 180 -2.73 -14.51 -15.69
CA ASN A 180 -3.37 -13.40 -16.38
C ASN A 180 -4.06 -12.40 -15.44
N VAL A 181 -4.63 -12.86 -14.32
CA VAL A 181 -5.22 -12.01 -13.28
C VAL A 181 -4.17 -11.10 -12.63
N ASN A 182 -2.92 -11.55 -12.52
CA ASN A 182 -1.85 -10.77 -11.90
C ASN A 182 -1.44 -9.58 -12.79
N TYR A 183 -1.50 -9.69 -14.11
CA TYR A 183 -1.33 -8.53 -15.00
C TYR A 183 -2.40 -7.46 -14.78
N ILE A 184 -3.65 -7.87 -14.53
CA ILE A 184 -4.76 -6.95 -14.24
C ILE A 184 -4.52 -6.23 -12.91
N ARG A 185 -4.21 -6.99 -11.85
CA ARG A 185 -3.92 -6.46 -10.51
C ARG A 185 -2.70 -5.53 -10.53
N LEU A 186 -1.63 -5.94 -11.21
CA LEU A 186 -0.41 -5.16 -11.33
C LEU A 186 -0.66 -3.84 -12.09
N SER A 187 -1.42 -3.89 -13.19
CA SER A 187 -1.81 -2.68 -13.94
C SER A 187 -2.64 -1.71 -13.10
N ALA A 188 -3.49 -2.21 -12.22
CA ALA A 188 -4.33 -1.38 -11.36
C ALA A 188 -3.55 -0.73 -10.20
N ALA A 189 -2.47 -1.36 -9.71
CA ALA A 189 -1.81 -0.95 -8.48
C ALA A 189 -0.26 -1.05 -8.55
N PHE A 190 0.34 -0.82 -9.72
CA PHE A 190 1.79 -0.93 -9.91
C PHE A 190 2.61 -0.15 -8.87
N PRO A 191 2.32 1.14 -8.56
CA PRO A 191 3.07 1.90 -7.56
C PRO A 191 3.07 1.25 -6.17
N TYR A 192 1.95 0.63 -5.78
CA TYR A 192 1.82 -0.08 -4.51
C TYR A 192 2.72 -1.33 -4.45
N TYR A 193 2.64 -2.19 -5.46
CA TYR A 193 3.46 -3.41 -5.51
C TYR A 193 4.94 -3.08 -5.62
N HIS A 194 5.30 -2.14 -6.51
CA HIS A 194 6.68 -1.70 -6.68
C HIS A 194 7.28 -1.23 -5.36
N ARG A 195 6.59 -0.32 -4.65
CA ARG A 195 7.07 0.20 -3.37
C ARG A 195 7.26 -0.88 -2.31
N ASN A 196 6.34 -1.83 -2.20
CA ASN A 196 6.39 -2.85 -1.15
C ASN A 196 7.47 -3.90 -1.39
N ILE A 197 7.87 -4.12 -2.63
CA ILE A 197 8.81 -5.19 -3.02
C ILE A 197 10.19 -4.63 -3.33
N PHE A 198 10.30 -3.58 -4.13
CA PHE A 198 11.57 -2.94 -4.48
C PHE A 198 11.95 -1.80 -3.54
N GLY A 199 11.04 -1.38 -2.65
CA GLY A 199 11.23 -0.23 -1.78
C GLY A 199 10.94 1.10 -2.48
N LEU A 200 11.16 2.17 -1.73
CA LEU A 200 10.93 3.53 -2.17
C LEU A 200 12.27 4.21 -2.45
N SER A 201 12.42 4.81 -3.62
CA SER A 201 13.56 5.63 -4.00
C SER A 201 13.11 7.06 -4.31
N ARG A 202 13.92 8.05 -3.94
CA ARG A 202 13.60 9.46 -4.27
C ARG A 202 13.66 9.75 -5.77
N LYS A 203 14.39 8.94 -6.54
CA LYS A 203 14.54 9.05 -7.99
C LYS A 203 14.57 7.67 -8.61
N TYR A 204 14.00 7.56 -9.79
CA TYR A 204 13.98 6.33 -10.58
C TYR A 204 14.55 6.61 -11.96
N LEU A 205 15.47 5.77 -12.43
CA LEU A 205 15.88 5.74 -13.82
C LEU A 205 14.84 4.92 -14.61
N VAL A 206 14.11 5.57 -15.51
CA VAL A 206 13.09 4.91 -16.36
C VAL A 206 13.62 4.84 -17.78
N SER A 207 13.72 3.62 -18.29
CA SER A 207 14.03 3.34 -19.71
C SER A 207 12.72 3.24 -20.50
N TYR A 208 12.67 3.84 -21.69
CA TYR A 208 11.46 3.94 -22.48
C TYR A 208 11.79 4.01 -23.97
N ILE A 209 10.76 3.92 -24.84
CA ILE A 209 10.87 4.18 -26.29
C ILE A 209 10.37 5.59 -26.56
N ASP A 210 11.21 6.42 -27.22
CA ASP A 210 10.87 7.80 -27.58
C ASP A 210 9.86 7.86 -28.75
N SER A 211 9.41 9.06 -29.10
CA SER A 211 8.47 9.29 -30.21
C SER A 211 9.02 8.93 -31.60
N LEU A 212 10.32 8.70 -31.72
CA LEU A 212 10.99 8.27 -32.94
C LEU A 212 11.28 6.74 -32.94
N GLY A 213 10.75 6.02 -31.93
CA GLY A 213 10.96 4.58 -31.79
C GLY A 213 12.34 4.17 -31.26
N ARG A 214 13.12 5.09 -30.67
CA ARG A 214 14.49 4.82 -30.21
C ARG A 214 14.50 4.59 -28.70
N PRO A 215 15.35 3.68 -28.20
CA PRO A 215 15.59 3.52 -26.76
C PRO A 215 16.14 4.82 -26.16
N ALA A 216 15.55 5.22 -25.04
CA ALA A 216 15.96 6.39 -24.25
C ALA A 216 15.78 6.12 -22.75
N SER A 217 16.36 6.97 -21.91
CA SER A 217 16.18 6.88 -20.46
C SER A 217 16.08 8.27 -19.85
N THR A 218 15.31 8.40 -18.78
CA THR A 218 15.18 9.64 -18.02
C THR A 218 15.10 9.35 -16.52
N ILE A 219 15.47 10.33 -15.70
CA ILE A 219 15.33 10.23 -14.24
C ILE A 219 14.07 10.96 -13.82
N VAL A 220 13.19 10.27 -13.12
CA VAL A 220 11.97 10.84 -12.56
C VAL A 220 12.01 10.81 -11.02
N PRO A 221 11.54 11.87 -10.34
CA PRO A 221 11.37 11.84 -8.90
C PRO A 221 10.22 10.92 -8.51
N TRP A 222 10.23 10.47 -7.25
CA TRP A 222 9.03 9.86 -6.67
C TRP A 222 7.85 10.85 -6.72
N PHE A 223 6.63 10.34 -6.66
CA PHE A 223 5.48 11.17 -6.37
C PHE A 223 5.35 11.34 -4.85
N ASP A 224 5.32 12.60 -4.40
CA ASP A 224 5.08 12.97 -3.00
C ASP A 224 3.75 13.73 -2.90
N PRO A 225 2.70 13.10 -2.35
CA PRO A 225 1.38 13.71 -2.29
C PRO A 225 1.33 14.97 -1.41
N TYR A 226 2.24 15.11 -0.47
CA TYR A 226 2.28 16.30 0.40
C TYR A 226 2.86 17.52 -0.32
N VAL A 227 3.89 17.32 -1.14
CA VAL A 227 4.49 18.40 -1.96
C VAL A 227 3.51 18.85 -3.02
N ASP A 228 2.86 17.91 -3.70
CA ASP A 228 1.84 18.22 -4.73
C ASP A 228 0.64 18.99 -4.14
N THR A 229 0.22 18.67 -2.93
CA THR A 229 -0.86 19.38 -2.23
C THR A 229 -0.45 20.82 -1.86
N LEU A 230 0.80 21.03 -1.43
CA LEU A 230 1.29 22.38 -1.09
C LEU A 230 1.41 23.28 -2.31
N GLN A 231 1.76 22.75 -3.48
CA GLN A 231 1.80 23.50 -4.73
C GLN A 231 0.40 23.94 -5.22
N LYS A 232 -0.66 23.22 -4.85
CA LYS A 232 -2.06 23.52 -5.19
C LYS A 232 -2.72 24.52 -4.25
N ILE A 233 -2.10 24.90 -3.13
CA ILE A 233 -2.60 25.99 -2.30
C ILE A 233 -2.37 27.29 -3.08
N PRO A 234 -3.43 28.03 -3.46
CA PRO A 234 -3.27 29.31 -4.16
C PRO A 234 -2.43 30.23 -3.27
N GLN A 235 -1.26 30.65 -3.76
CA GLN A 235 -0.47 31.68 -3.08
C GLN A 235 -1.39 32.88 -2.84
N PRO A 236 -1.46 33.44 -1.62
CA PRO A 236 -2.26 34.64 -1.39
C PRO A 236 -1.75 35.69 -2.37
N LYS A 237 -2.63 36.16 -3.26
CA LYS A 237 -2.29 37.28 -4.18
C LYS A 237 -1.89 38.43 -3.30
N ILE A 238 -0.59 38.76 -3.30
CA ILE A 238 -0.11 39.97 -2.69
C ILE A 238 -0.84 41.11 -3.42
N ALA A 239 -1.75 41.77 -2.72
CA ALA A 239 -2.45 42.89 -3.27
C ALA A 239 -1.42 43.97 -3.62
N GLU A 240 -1.26 44.26 -4.92
CA GLU A 240 -0.49 45.40 -5.35
C GLU A 240 -1.12 46.69 -4.76
N PRO A 241 -0.34 47.53 -4.08
CA PRO A 241 -0.89 48.80 -3.56
C PRO A 241 -1.19 49.75 -4.72
N GLY A 242 -2.48 50.01 -4.97
CA GLY A 242 -2.89 51.20 -5.67
C GLY A 242 -3.41 51.07 -7.11
N ARG A 243 -4.54 50.41 -7.33
CA ARG A 243 -5.44 50.78 -8.41
C ARG A 243 -6.83 51.07 -7.85
N LYS A 244 -7.20 52.35 -7.78
CA LYS A 244 -8.55 52.81 -7.43
C LYS A 244 -9.58 52.22 -8.40
N ARG A 245 -10.47 51.42 -7.87
CA ARG A 245 -11.60 50.82 -8.60
C ARG A 245 -12.65 51.91 -8.87
N LEU A 246 -12.80 52.30 -10.11
CA LEU A 246 -13.95 53.10 -10.56
C LEU A 246 -15.22 52.28 -10.36
N LYS A 247 -16.19 52.87 -9.63
CA LYS A 247 -17.52 52.32 -9.43
C LYS A 247 -18.22 52.17 -10.78
N LYS A 248 -18.65 50.95 -11.13
CA LYS A 248 -19.64 50.74 -12.19
C LYS A 248 -21.03 50.76 -11.58
N GLU A 249 -21.85 51.67 -12.09
CA GLU A 249 -23.28 51.83 -11.76
C GLU A 249 -24.09 50.59 -12.15
N ASN A 250 -25.08 50.29 -11.31
CA ASN A 250 -26.09 49.27 -11.53
C ASN A 250 -27.00 49.60 -12.73
N LYS A 251 -27.20 48.63 -13.62
CA LYS A 251 -28.38 48.59 -14.51
C LYS A 251 -29.25 47.40 -14.12
N PRO A 252 -30.58 47.59 -14.11
CA PRO A 252 -31.52 46.57 -13.65
C PRO A 252 -32.04 45.67 -14.78
N GLY A 253 -32.40 44.44 -14.42
CA GLY A 253 -33.46 43.67 -15.06
C GLY A 253 -33.11 42.87 -16.32
N GLY A 254 -32.98 41.57 -16.20
CA GLY A 254 -33.01 40.59 -17.29
C GLY A 254 -33.67 39.30 -16.84
N ILE A 255 -34.69 38.92 -17.53
CA ILE A 255 -35.71 37.90 -17.35
C ILE A 255 -35.10 36.49 -17.24
N VAL A 256 -35.59 35.72 -16.28
CA VAL A 256 -35.33 34.26 -16.10
C VAL A 256 -36.23 33.49 -17.07
N ILE A 257 -35.69 32.62 -17.90
CA ILE A 257 -36.43 31.62 -18.67
C ILE A 257 -36.05 30.24 -18.15
N HIS A 258 -37.01 29.51 -17.60
CA HIS A 258 -36.91 28.10 -17.26
C HIS A 258 -37.15 27.24 -18.50
N PRO A 259 -36.37 26.19 -18.76
CA PRO A 259 -36.79 25.12 -19.68
C PRO A 259 -37.63 24.10 -18.92
N VAL A 260 -38.77 23.75 -19.53
CA VAL A 260 -39.70 22.69 -19.16
C VAL A 260 -39.27 21.40 -19.89
N ALA A 261 -39.48 20.25 -19.18
CA ALA A 261 -39.49 18.83 -19.58
C ALA A 261 -38.17 18.23 -20.03
#